data_838d02b22ba0d831bad5990d047d3dd6
#
_entry.id   838d02b22ba0d831bad5990d047d3dd6
#
_cell.length_a   1.000
_cell.length_b   1.000
_cell.length_c   1.000
_cell.angle_alpha   90.00
_cell.angle_beta   90.00
_cell.angle_gamma   90.00
#
_symmetry.space_group_name_H-M   'P 1'
#
loop_
_entity.id
_entity.type
_entity.pdbx_description
1 polymer ?
#
loop_
_entity_poly.entity_id
_entity_poly.type
_entity_poly.pdbx_seq_one_letter_code
_entity_poly.pdbx_strand_id
1 'polypeptide(L)'
;MKHKNDLKIKIDKEPKKKDNILKRIVIIAILLFIVIFVLNKAENYLKEKTANEINLVLNNKNVTANLKHEIIEEDGNIYMSIDDIKNYFDKYIYIEDEINEIVTTYDKQIASIGFETNKLTLNGATKKIYAHAIKKDDVIYMPIVEMKDVYNLETTIVENNVILDSLTRKQVKAYAKSNLSVKWKADFFSKTVDKIERGDVVVAIEEKDGWTRIRTENGNVGFVKSTKLTNYTTTRDDWEEEKQITGKVNMFWDYYSKYVQAPDRTGQVIEGVNVVSPTFFYIDSNGNLKNKIGESGKKYIEWAHSNGYKVWPAIQNDEAGIKVTSTILNSYTKRQELIENIVDVCVEYQLDGINIDFENMYQADKDKFSRFIIELDPRMKELGVVLSVDVTAPDGDANWSLCYDRNVIGHVADYLIFMAYDQYGASSTKPGTTAGYNWVETNLKKIIEYDEVKADKIILALPFYTRKWKVNSNGELVEKPSVVSMLNIKIPNGVEKQWNEDLQQYYIEYADGKDTVKMWIEDGTSITSKVSLVSKYGLAGTSGWRKDMETSNIWTIINTELQKASN
;
A
#
# COMPACT_ATOMS: atom_id res chain seq x y z
N MET A 1 -15.95 58.94 -96.83
CA MET A 1 -17.07 58.02 -96.51
C MET A 1 -16.58 56.89 -95.67
N LYS A 2 -17.35 56.56 -94.66
CA LYS A 2 -17.28 55.50 -93.65
C LYS A 2 -16.55 55.81 -92.37
N HIS A 3 -17.36 56.13 -91.41
CA HIS A 3 -17.09 56.15 -89.97
C HIS A 3 -16.75 54.72 -89.45
N LYS A 4 -15.73 54.61 -88.59
CA LYS A 4 -15.56 53.50 -87.67
C LYS A 4 -15.73 54.05 -86.25
N ASN A 5 -16.82 53.59 -85.62
CA ASN A 5 -17.04 53.79 -84.19
C ASN A 5 -16.18 52.72 -83.41
N ASP A 6 -15.26 53.20 -82.60
CA ASP A 6 -14.55 52.34 -81.58
C ASP A 6 -15.32 52.46 -80.27
N LEU A 7 -15.97 51.38 -79.89
CA LEU A 7 -16.56 51.20 -78.55
C LEU A 7 -15.39 50.83 -77.57
N LYS A 8 -15.10 51.75 -76.63
CA LYS A 8 -14.23 51.47 -75.48
C LYS A 8 -15.06 50.85 -74.36
N ILE A 9 -14.82 49.54 -74.09
CA ILE A 9 -15.36 48.86 -72.92
C ILE A 9 -14.56 49.30 -71.71
N LYS A 10 -15.19 49.95 -70.72
CA LYS A 10 -14.60 50.17 -69.36
C LYS A 10 -14.74 48.91 -68.58
N ILE A 11 -13.59 48.29 -68.17
CA ILE A 11 -13.53 47.21 -67.19
C ILE A 11 -13.45 47.89 -65.83
N ASP A 12 -14.52 47.80 -65.04
CA ASP A 12 -14.52 48.20 -63.64
C ASP A 12 -13.67 47.12 -62.86
N LYS A 13 -12.60 47.56 -62.26
CA LYS A 13 -11.83 46.74 -61.30
C LYS A 13 -12.52 46.75 -59.95
N GLU A 14 -13.09 45.60 -59.52
CA GLU A 14 -13.52 45.40 -58.15
C GLU A 14 -12.41 45.72 -57.12
N PRO A 15 -12.75 46.39 -56.01
CA PRO A 15 -11.75 46.70 -54.99
C PRO A 15 -11.33 45.42 -54.24
N LYS A 16 -10.03 45.13 -54.19
CA LYS A 16 -9.44 44.03 -53.47
C LYS A 16 -9.75 44.09 -51.99
N LYS A 17 -10.37 43.01 -51.45
CA LYS A 17 -10.59 42.72 -50.03
C LYS A 17 -9.27 42.59 -49.25
N LYS A 18 -8.43 43.62 -49.13
CA LYS A 18 -7.21 43.61 -48.31
C LYS A 18 -7.44 44.10 -46.87
N ASP A 19 -8.52 44.79 -46.57
CA ASP A 19 -8.75 45.44 -45.28
C ASP A 19 -9.25 44.51 -44.15
N ASN A 20 -9.83 43.34 -44.49
CA ASN A 20 -10.40 42.47 -43.47
C ASN A 20 -9.39 41.56 -42.76
N ILE A 21 -8.24 41.23 -43.39
CA ILE A 21 -7.21 40.36 -42.79
C ILE A 21 -6.43 41.14 -41.72
N LEU A 22 -6.04 42.37 -42.01
CA LEU A 22 -5.33 43.24 -41.06
C LEU A 22 -6.18 43.53 -39.81
N LYS A 23 -7.46 43.80 -39.98
CA LYS A 23 -8.41 43.98 -38.86
C LYS A 23 -8.56 42.71 -38.03
N ARG A 24 -8.63 41.54 -38.64
CA ARG A 24 -8.68 40.24 -37.92
C ARG A 24 -7.39 39.96 -37.14
N ILE A 25 -6.21 40.23 -37.71
CA ILE A 25 -4.92 40.09 -37.03
C ILE A 25 -4.85 41.05 -35.83
N VAL A 26 -5.29 42.31 -35.97
CA VAL A 26 -5.31 43.28 -34.89
C VAL A 26 -6.29 42.86 -33.79
N ILE A 27 -7.46 42.34 -34.12
CA ILE A 27 -8.44 41.82 -33.14
C ILE A 27 -7.87 40.59 -32.39
N ILE A 28 -7.22 39.65 -33.09
CA ILE A 28 -6.58 38.49 -32.46
C ILE A 28 -5.44 38.92 -31.54
N ALA A 29 -4.63 39.90 -31.94
CA ALA A 29 -3.57 40.45 -31.11
C ALA A 29 -4.09 41.13 -29.85
N ILE A 30 -5.21 41.88 -29.96
CA ILE A 30 -5.87 42.52 -28.81
C ILE A 30 -6.46 41.44 -27.88
N LEU A 31 -7.10 40.40 -28.41
CA LEU A 31 -7.65 39.31 -27.61
C LEU A 31 -6.53 38.54 -26.88
N LEU A 32 -5.42 38.24 -27.55
CA LEU A 32 -4.22 37.65 -26.93
C LEU A 32 -3.64 38.53 -25.83
N PHE A 33 -3.58 39.85 -26.07
CA PHE A 33 -3.11 40.80 -25.06
C PHE A 33 -4.05 40.85 -23.85
N ILE A 34 -5.37 40.83 -24.07
CA ILE A 34 -6.38 40.77 -22.99
C ILE A 34 -6.24 39.47 -22.19
N VAL A 35 -6.08 38.33 -22.86
CA VAL A 35 -5.89 37.03 -22.19
C VAL A 35 -4.61 37.05 -21.35
N ILE A 36 -3.50 37.53 -21.91
CA ILE A 36 -2.22 37.66 -21.18
C ILE A 36 -2.37 38.64 -20.00
N PHE A 37 -3.08 39.75 -20.18
CA PHE A 37 -3.33 40.72 -19.13
C PHE A 37 -4.21 40.16 -18.01
N VAL A 38 -5.24 39.37 -18.34
CA VAL A 38 -6.12 38.69 -17.36
C VAL A 38 -5.36 37.63 -16.62
N LEU A 39 -4.53 36.82 -17.31
CA LEU A 39 -3.70 35.80 -16.69
C LEU A 39 -2.65 36.42 -15.74
N ASN A 40 -2.01 37.52 -16.16
CA ASN A 40 -1.05 38.26 -15.31
C ASN A 40 -1.75 38.90 -14.09
N LYS A 41 -3.00 39.39 -14.27
CA LYS A 41 -3.76 39.99 -13.16
C LYS A 41 -4.26 38.93 -12.19
N ALA A 42 -4.69 37.75 -12.68
CA ALA A 42 -5.04 36.59 -11.85
C ALA A 42 -3.81 36.06 -11.09
N GLU A 43 -2.65 35.98 -11.76
CA GLU A 43 -1.39 35.57 -11.15
C GLU A 43 -0.91 36.57 -10.07
N ASN A 44 -1.09 37.87 -10.31
CA ASN A 44 -0.76 38.90 -9.31
C ASN A 44 -1.75 38.90 -8.13
N TYR A 45 -3.04 38.69 -8.38
CA TYR A 45 -4.07 38.55 -7.34
C TYR A 45 -3.78 37.33 -6.43
N LEU A 46 -3.44 36.19 -7.01
CA LEU A 46 -3.04 34.99 -6.26
C LEU A 46 -1.76 35.25 -5.45
N LYS A 47 -0.82 36.05 -5.97
CA LYS A 47 0.42 36.43 -5.25
C LYS A 47 0.17 37.46 -4.14
N GLU A 48 -0.70 38.45 -4.35
CA GLU A 48 -1.09 39.38 -3.30
C GLU A 48 -1.83 38.68 -2.17
N LYS A 49 -2.67 37.68 -2.50
CA LYS A 49 -3.36 36.85 -1.52
C LYS A 49 -2.38 36.00 -0.70
N THR A 50 -1.38 35.40 -1.35
CA THR A 50 -0.34 34.61 -0.67
C THR A 50 0.69 35.44 0.08
N ALA A 51 0.87 36.73 -0.22
CA ALA A 51 1.82 37.59 0.46
C ALA A 51 1.41 38.02 1.88
N ASN A 52 0.10 37.92 2.19
CA ASN A 52 -0.45 38.29 3.49
C ASN A 52 -0.87 37.06 4.35
N GLU A 53 -0.74 35.85 3.84
CA GLU A 53 -1.10 34.60 4.48
C GLU A 53 0.16 33.76 4.76
N ILE A 54 0.06 32.84 5.73
CA ILE A 54 1.14 31.89 5.99
C ILE A 54 1.24 30.94 4.79
N ASN A 55 2.42 30.88 4.18
CA ASN A 55 2.68 30.01 3.06
C ASN A 55 3.25 28.66 3.52
N LEU A 56 2.76 27.57 2.96
CA LEU A 56 3.30 26.24 3.18
C LEU A 56 4.17 25.80 2.00
N VAL A 57 5.44 25.58 2.27
CA VAL A 57 6.41 25.03 1.31
C VAL A 57 6.74 23.59 1.72
N LEU A 58 6.25 22.62 0.96
CA LEU A 58 6.47 21.20 1.22
C LEU A 58 7.43 20.63 0.17
N ASN A 59 8.57 20.11 0.62
CA ASN A 59 9.59 19.51 -0.26
C ASN A 59 9.88 20.36 -1.50
N ASN A 60 10.24 21.63 -1.32
CA ASN A 60 10.57 22.59 -2.39
C ASN A 60 9.38 23.01 -3.29
N LYS A 61 8.13 22.78 -2.90
CA LYS A 61 6.94 23.20 -3.61
C LYS A 61 6.05 24.03 -2.69
N ASN A 62 5.73 25.27 -3.09
CA ASN A 62 4.69 26.02 -2.40
C ASN A 62 3.33 25.37 -2.72
N VAL A 63 2.65 24.88 -1.71
CA VAL A 63 1.36 24.16 -1.81
C VAL A 63 0.18 24.97 -1.27
N THR A 64 0.42 26.20 -0.79
CA THR A 64 -0.58 27.06 -0.14
C THR A 64 -1.88 27.18 -0.94
N ALA A 65 -1.77 27.42 -2.26
CA ALA A 65 -2.94 27.55 -3.13
C ALA A 65 -3.75 26.25 -3.33
N ASN A 66 -3.21 25.09 -2.94
CA ASN A 66 -3.84 23.77 -3.07
C ASN A 66 -4.38 23.24 -1.75
N LEU A 67 -4.22 23.97 -0.66
CA LEU A 67 -4.77 23.60 0.64
C LEU A 67 -6.29 23.77 0.62
N LYS A 68 -7.00 22.87 1.32
CA LYS A 68 -8.43 22.98 1.53
C LYS A 68 -8.76 24.09 2.52
N HIS A 69 -7.92 24.24 3.54
CA HIS A 69 -8.05 25.23 4.60
C HIS A 69 -6.76 26.02 4.75
N GLU A 70 -6.85 27.25 5.19
CA GLU A 70 -5.69 28.10 5.43
C GLU A 70 -4.84 27.55 6.58
N ILE A 71 -3.53 27.70 6.49
CA ILE A 71 -2.63 27.53 7.63
C ILE A 71 -2.93 28.66 8.61
N ILE A 72 -3.11 28.34 9.88
CA ILE A 72 -3.40 29.32 10.91
C ILE A 72 -2.27 29.36 11.94
N GLU A 73 -2.08 30.52 12.55
CA GLU A 73 -1.24 30.72 13.72
C GLU A 73 -2.13 31.03 14.91
N GLU A 74 -1.94 30.29 16.02
CA GLU A 74 -2.66 30.52 17.27
C GLU A 74 -1.69 30.29 18.43
N ASP A 75 -1.61 31.24 19.34
CA ASP A 75 -0.67 31.25 20.49
C ASP A 75 0.80 30.96 20.09
N GLY A 76 1.23 31.46 18.94
CA GLY A 76 2.58 31.29 18.42
C GLY A 76 2.86 29.91 17.83
N ASN A 77 1.85 29.07 17.67
CA ASN A 77 1.96 27.74 17.04
C ASN A 77 1.30 27.74 15.66
N ILE A 78 1.90 27.01 14.74
CA ILE A 78 1.42 26.86 13.36
C ILE A 78 0.58 25.59 13.23
N TYR A 79 -0.61 25.73 12.68
CA TYR A 79 -1.59 24.66 12.57
C TYR A 79 -1.96 24.39 11.11
N MET A 80 -2.09 23.11 10.79
CA MET A 80 -2.57 22.59 9.52
C MET A 80 -3.84 21.76 9.74
N SER A 81 -4.84 21.91 8.84
CA SER A 81 -6.07 21.14 8.96
C SER A 81 -5.83 19.64 8.80
N ILE A 82 -6.62 18.80 9.50
CA ILE A 82 -6.53 17.34 9.32
C ILE A 82 -6.92 16.92 7.90
N ASP A 83 -7.76 17.68 7.21
CA ASP A 83 -8.11 17.45 5.81
C ASP A 83 -6.92 17.62 4.87
N ASP A 84 -6.05 18.59 5.15
CA ASP A 84 -4.83 18.80 4.39
C ASP A 84 -3.74 17.81 4.81
N ILE A 85 -3.64 17.48 6.11
CA ILE A 85 -2.77 16.39 6.58
C ILE A 85 -3.11 15.07 5.89
N LYS A 86 -4.40 14.77 5.73
CA LYS A 86 -4.89 13.59 5.01
C LYS A 86 -4.41 13.55 3.55
N ASN A 87 -4.29 14.69 2.91
CA ASN A 87 -3.86 14.78 1.51
C ASN A 87 -2.33 14.71 1.34
N TYR A 88 -1.56 15.19 2.31
CA TYR A 88 -0.11 15.37 2.16
C TYR A 88 0.73 14.40 2.97
N PHE A 89 0.20 13.83 4.06
CA PHE A 89 0.95 13.00 4.99
C PHE A 89 0.28 11.65 5.27
N ASP A 90 -0.92 11.65 5.83
CA ASP A 90 -1.59 10.43 6.27
C ASP A 90 -3.02 10.33 5.73
N LYS A 91 -3.21 9.53 4.69
CA LYS A 91 -4.51 9.22 4.08
C LYS A 91 -5.52 8.66 5.09
N TYR A 92 -5.04 8.04 6.17
CA TYR A 92 -5.84 7.29 7.12
C TYR A 92 -6.02 7.99 8.48
N ILE A 93 -5.55 9.24 8.62
CA ILE A 93 -5.75 10.05 9.82
C ILE A 93 -7.24 10.09 10.22
N TYR A 94 -7.54 9.97 11.51
CA TYR A 94 -8.89 9.94 12.00
C TYR A 94 -8.97 10.45 13.45
N ILE A 95 -10.21 10.72 13.92
CA ILE A 95 -10.51 11.04 15.30
C ILE A 95 -10.98 9.75 15.96
N GLU A 96 -10.34 9.40 17.08
CA GLU A 96 -10.73 8.27 17.91
C GLU A 96 -11.56 8.77 19.09
N ASP A 97 -12.87 8.47 19.04
CA ASP A 97 -13.82 8.95 20.04
C ASP A 97 -13.59 8.36 21.43
N GLU A 98 -13.06 7.11 21.52
CA GLU A 98 -12.81 6.42 22.79
C GLU A 98 -11.84 7.21 23.70
N ILE A 99 -10.83 7.84 23.10
CA ILE A 99 -9.79 8.61 23.80
C ILE A 99 -9.91 10.12 23.58
N ASN A 100 -10.83 10.58 22.71
CA ASN A 100 -10.97 11.97 22.27
C ASN A 100 -9.66 12.56 21.75
N GLU A 101 -8.97 11.82 20.87
CA GLU A 101 -7.70 12.21 20.27
C GLU A 101 -7.72 12.00 18.75
N ILE A 102 -6.88 12.71 18.04
CA ILE A 102 -6.58 12.46 16.64
C ILE A 102 -5.49 11.39 16.59
N VAL A 103 -5.72 10.32 15.85
CA VAL A 103 -4.74 9.27 15.59
C VAL A 103 -4.24 9.40 14.15
N THR A 104 -2.92 9.38 13.99
CA THR A 104 -2.25 9.49 12.69
C THR A 104 -1.10 8.51 12.59
N THR A 105 -0.83 8.06 11.35
CA THR A 105 0.23 7.10 11.04
C THR A 105 1.11 7.64 9.90
N TYR A 106 2.40 7.43 10.00
CA TYR A 106 3.33 7.79 8.93
C TYR A 106 4.62 6.98 9.03
N ASP A 107 4.95 6.22 7.98
CA ASP A 107 6.16 5.37 7.94
C ASP A 107 6.24 4.46 9.18
N LYS A 108 7.21 4.67 10.05
CA LYS A 108 7.46 3.89 11.28
C LYS A 108 6.75 4.47 12.51
N GLN A 109 5.85 5.40 12.34
CA GLN A 109 5.25 6.17 13.43
C GLN A 109 3.73 5.98 13.49
N ILE A 110 3.22 5.66 14.69
CA ILE A 110 1.83 5.88 15.06
C ILE A 110 1.78 6.89 16.18
N ALA A 111 0.93 7.90 16.04
CA ALA A 111 0.83 8.95 17.04
C ALA A 111 -0.62 9.31 17.36
N SER A 112 -0.85 9.76 18.61
CA SER A 112 -2.11 10.38 18.99
C SER A 112 -1.88 11.72 19.69
N ILE A 113 -2.78 12.69 19.42
CA ILE A 113 -2.75 14.04 19.99
C ILE A 113 -4.16 14.46 20.41
N GLY A 114 -4.31 14.90 21.65
CA GLY A 114 -5.59 15.31 22.22
C GLY A 114 -5.96 16.75 21.91
N PHE A 115 -7.24 17.10 22.20
CA PHE A 115 -7.80 18.43 22.03
C PHE A 115 -7.62 19.35 23.26
N GLU A 116 -7.27 18.80 24.43
CA GLU A 116 -7.22 19.55 25.69
C GLU A 116 -5.89 19.40 26.43
N THR A 117 -5.05 18.51 25.96
CA THR A 117 -3.80 18.17 26.63
C THR A 117 -2.60 18.35 25.71
N ASN A 118 -1.59 19.05 26.20
CA ASN A 118 -0.31 19.22 25.48
C ASN A 118 0.53 17.94 25.60
N LYS A 119 0.00 16.82 25.10
CA LYS A 119 0.64 15.52 25.08
C LYS A 119 0.56 14.93 23.68
N LEU A 120 1.65 14.31 23.27
CA LEU A 120 1.74 13.51 22.07
C LEU A 120 2.15 12.10 22.48
N THR A 121 1.33 11.11 22.19
CA THR A 121 1.74 9.71 22.28
C THR A 121 2.33 9.30 20.93
N LEU A 122 3.54 8.74 20.93
CA LEU A 122 4.27 8.32 19.75
C LEU A 122 4.80 6.92 19.99
N ASN A 123 4.39 5.92 19.17
CA ASN A 123 4.75 4.51 19.32
C ASN A 123 4.61 4.02 20.77
N GLY A 124 3.48 4.32 21.43
CA GLY A 124 3.21 3.96 22.82
C GLY A 124 3.86 4.86 23.88
N ALA A 125 4.86 5.68 23.54
CA ALA A 125 5.53 6.57 24.47
C ALA A 125 4.90 7.98 24.47
N THR A 126 4.52 8.49 25.65
CA THR A 126 3.93 9.83 25.77
C THR A 126 4.99 10.88 26.08
N LYS A 127 5.01 11.96 25.29
CA LYS A 127 5.86 13.14 25.52
C LYS A 127 5.02 14.43 25.65
N LYS A 128 5.55 15.39 26.40
CA LYS A 128 4.95 16.74 26.47
C LYS A 128 5.31 17.52 25.21
N ILE A 129 4.32 18.23 24.67
CA ILE A 129 4.44 19.16 23.54
C ILE A 129 3.96 20.56 23.95
N TYR A 130 4.12 21.54 23.07
CA TYR A 130 3.76 22.94 23.40
C TYR A 130 2.34 23.30 22.98
N ALA A 131 1.73 22.55 22.08
CA ALA A 131 0.39 22.81 21.56
C ALA A 131 -0.40 21.51 21.40
N HIS A 132 -1.72 21.57 21.53
CA HIS A 132 -2.66 20.47 21.31
C HIS A 132 -3.45 20.68 20.01
N ALA A 133 -4.23 19.70 19.60
CA ALA A 133 -5.16 19.84 18.49
C ALA A 133 -6.29 20.83 18.86
N ILE A 134 -6.77 21.59 17.89
CA ILE A 134 -7.84 22.57 18.11
C ILE A 134 -8.96 22.40 17.08
N LYS A 135 -10.17 22.85 17.46
CA LYS A 135 -11.31 22.98 16.54
C LYS A 135 -11.66 24.46 16.37
N LYS A 136 -11.68 24.94 15.12
CA LYS A 136 -12.00 26.32 14.76
C LYS A 136 -12.91 26.33 13.52
N ASP A 137 -14.06 26.99 13.64
CA ASP A 137 -15.05 27.10 12.55
C ASP A 137 -15.39 25.72 11.91
N ASP A 138 -15.62 24.71 12.76
CA ASP A 138 -15.87 23.30 12.38
C ASP A 138 -14.72 22.57 11.67
N VAL A 139 -13.57 23.20 11.50
CA VAL A 139 -12.35 22.58 10.98
C VAL A 139 -11.45 22.17 12.16
N ILE A 140 -10.88 20.97 12.04
CA ILE A 140 -9.95 20.44 13.04
C ILE A 140 -8.52 20.65 12.54
N TYR A 141 -7.68 21.16 13.42
CA TYR A 141 -6.31 21.51 13.14
C TYR A 141 -5.33 20.82 14.09
N MET A 142 -4.17 20.46 13.57
CA MET A 142 -3.06 19.92 14.33
C MET A 142 -1.85 20.87 14.28
N PRO A 143 -1.07 21.01 15.39
CA PRO A 143 0.14 21.83 15.42
C PRO A 143 1.26 21.17 14.62
N ILE A 144 1.39 21.52 13.34
CA ILE A 144 2.25 20.80 12.38
C ILE A 144 3.72 20.78 12.76
N VAL A 145 4.22 21.81 13.44
CA VAL A 145 5.62 21.87 13.89
C VAL A 145 5.92 20.86 15.00
N GLU A 146 4.92 20.62 15.91
CA GLU A 146 5.02 19.61 16.95
C GLU A 146 4.98 18.18 16.37
N MET A 147 4.39 18.02 15.19
CA MET A 147 4.27 16.75 14.48
C MET A 147 5.50 16.38 13.62
N LYS A 148 6.58 17.17 13.68
CA LYS A 148 7.78 16.96 12.86
C LYS A 148 8.39 15.56 13.01
N ASP A 149 8.42 15.02 14.24
CA ASP A 149 8.96 13.69 14.51
C ASP A 149 8.03 12.59 13.97
N VAL A 150 6.71 12.84 13.96
CA VAL A 150 5.72 11.91 13.42
C VAL A 150 5.84 11.78 11.90
N TYR A 151 5.99 12.92 11.20
CA TYR A 151 6.03 12.95 9.73
C TYR A 151 7.46 12.98 9.15
N ASN A 152 8.48 12.73 9.95
CA ASN A 152 9.89 12.72 9.54
C ASN A 152 10.26 14.03 8.80
N LEU A 153 10.03 15.20 9.45
CA LEU A 153 10.21 16.51 8.85
C LEU A 153 11.33 17.30 9.50
N GLU A 154 12.09 17.98 8.67
CA GLU A 154 12.81 19.19 9.05
C GLU A 154 11.88 20.38 8.85
N THR A 155 11.71 21.23 9.90
CA THR A 155 10.81 22.38 9.87
C THR A 155 11.60 23.67 9.96
N THR A 156 11.30 24.64 9.10
CA THR A 156 11.88 25.98 9.12
C THR A 156 10.78 27.01 8.95
N ILE A 157 10.75 28.04 9.81
CA ILE A 157 9.83 29.16 9.71
C ILE A 157 10.64 30.40 9.41
N VAL A 158 10.37 31.05 8.29
CA VAL A 158 11.04 32.28 7.86
C VAL A 158 9.98 33.24 7.35
N GLU A 159 9.86 34.42 8.00
CA GLU A 159 8.79 35.37 7.70
C GLU A 159 7.41 34.68 7.70
N ASN A 160 6.69 34.73 6.58
CA ASN A 160 5.40 34.09 6.40
C ASN A 160 5.49 32.69 5.78
N ASN A 161 6.68 32.12 5.65
CA ASN A 161 6.87 30.79 5.03
C ASN A 161 7.13 29.73 6.10
N VAL A 162 6.31 28.70 6.12
CA VAL A 162 6.52 27.44 6.85
C VAL A 162 7.06 26.42 5.85
N ILE A 163 8.30 25.99 6.05
CA ILE A 163 9.00 25.06 5.17
C ILE A 163 9.07 23.71 5.87
N LEU A 164 8.51 22.69 5.24
CA LEU A 164 8.48 21.31 5.71
C LEU A 164 9.23 20.43 4.70
N ASP A 165 10.41 19.97 5.07
CA ASP A 165 11.24 19.10 4.25
C ASP A 165 11.26 17.68 4.81
N SER A 166 10.83 16.71 4.02
CA SER A 166 10.94 15.30 4.40
C SER A 166 12.40 14.89 4.60
N LEU A 167 12.68 14.24 5.73
CA LEU A 167 13.99 13.69 6.05
C LEU A 167 14.35 12.47 5.20
N THR A 168 13.37 11.85 4.53
CA THR A 168 13.56 10.68 3.67
C THR A 168 13.79 11.04 2.20
N ARG A 169 13.79 12.34 1.84
CA ARG A 169 14.00 12.81 0.47
C ARG A 169 15.37 13.42 0.28
N LYS A 170 15.95 13.17 -0.89
CA LYS A 170 17.22 13.75 -1.31
C LYS A 170 17.18 15.27 -1.25
N GLN A 171 18.23 15.85 -0.67
CA GLN A 171 18.45 17.29 -0.64
C GLN A 171 19.87 17.59 -1.09
N VAL A 172 20.01 18.50 -2.05
CA VAL A 172 21.28 18.99 -2.53
C VAL A 172 21.36 20.49 -2.23
N LYS A 173 22.41 20.94 -1.55
CA LYS A 173 22.70 22.35 -1.31
C LYS A 173 23.79 22.85 -2.25
N ALA A 174 23.73 24.12 -2.62
CA ALA A 174 24.73 24.80 -3.43
C ALA A 174 24.92 26.25 -2.93
N TYR A 175 26.03 26.88 -3.32
CA TYR A 175 26.36 28.23 -2.90
C TYR A 175 26.32 29.21 -4.09
N ALA A 176 25.80 30.41 -3.88
CA ALA A 176 25.81 31.48 -4.87
C ALA A 176 27.22 32.04 -5.04
N LYS A 177 27.75 32.11 -6.28
CA LYS A 177 29.07 32.72 -6.60
C LYS A 177 29.06 34.22 -6.59
N SER A 178 27.90 34.86 -6.72
CA SER A 178 27.69 36.30 -6.79
C SER A 178 26.29 36.65 -6.36
N ASN A 179 25.97 37.90 -6.16
CA ASN A 179 24.60 38.36 -5.97
C ASN A 179 23.76 38.03 -7.20
N LEU A 180 22.61 37.42 -7.01
CA LEU A 180 21.75 36.89 -8.07
C LEU A 180 20.29 37.30 -7.84
N SER A 181 19.58 37.52 -8.94
CA SER A 181 18.12 37.58 -8.95
C SER A 181 17.57 36.19 -9.29
N VAL A 182 16.79 35.61 -8.39
CA VAL A 182 16.08 34.35 -8.60
C VAL A 182 14.86 34.64 -9.48
N LYS A 183 14.75 33.95 -10.61
CA LYS A 183 13.74 34.19 -11.65
C LYS A 183 12.58 33.23 -11.52
N TRP A 184 11.37 33.68 -11.82
CA TRP A 184 10.17 32.85 -11.85
C TRP A 184 10.22 31.71 -12.89
N LYS A 185 10.83 31.98 -14.06
CA LYS A 185 11.06 31.02 -15.14
C LYS A 185 12.54 31.03 -15.53
N ALA A 186 12.99 29.97 -16.18
CA ALA A 186 14.34 29.82 -16.71
C ALA A 186 14.63 30.81 -17.85
N ASP A 187 14.39 32.11 -17.63
CA ASP A 187 14.55 33.22 -18.57
C ASP A 187 15.06 34.47 -17.87
N PHE A 188 15.97 35.20 -18.51
CA PHE A 188 16.54 36.47 -17.98
C PHE A 188 15.51 37.59 -17.82
N PHE A 189 14.51 37.64 -18.70
CA PHE A 189 13.45 38.65 -18.68
C PHE A 189 12.28 38.29 -17.74
N SER A 190 12.31 37.10 -17.18
CA SER A 190 11.30 36.67 -16.22
C SER A 190 11.33 37.52 -14.95
N LYS A 191 10.15 37.61 -14.28
CA LYS A 191 10.01 38.30 -12.99
C LYS A 191 11.01 37.74 -11.97
N THR A 192 11.58 38.63 -11.15
CA THR A 192 12.39 38.25 -9.99
C THR A 192 11.46 37.89 -8.83
N VAL A 193 11.65 36.70 -8.25
CA VAL A 193 10.89 36.20 -7.10
C VAL A 193 11.65 36.33 -5.79
N ASP A 194 12.99 36.37 -5.86
CA ASP A 194 13.87 36.59 -4.71
C ASP A 194 15.25 37.13 -5.16
N LYS A 195 16.05 37.58 -4.20
CA LYS A 195 17.43 37.97 -4.39
C LYS A 195 18.30 37.23 -3.38
N ILE A 196 19.41 36.69 -3.84
CA ILE A 196 20.41 36.02 -3.00
C ILE A 196 21.77 36.71 -3.17
N GLU A 197 22.54 36.70 -2.12
CA GLU A 197 23.87 37.31 -2.10
C GLU A 197 24.97 36.26 -2.38
N ARG A 198 26.17 36.73 -2.64
CA ARG A 198 27.33 35.87 -2.78
C ARG A 198 27.60 35.11 -1.47
N GLY A 199 27.67 33.80 -1.56
CA GLY A 199 27.91 32.92 -0.42
C GLY A 199 26.62 32.33 0.18
N ASP A 200 25.44 32.86 -0.19
CA ASP A 200 24.18 32.30 0.29
C ASP A 200 24.02 30.85 -0.16
N VAL A 201 23.45 30.05 0.75
CA VAL A 201 23.12 28.64 0.52
C VAL A 201 21.73 28.55 -0.09
N VAL A 202 21.59 27.71 -1.08
CA VAL A 202 20.31 27.41 -1.70
C VAL A 202 20.12 25.90 -1.80
N VAL A 203 18.88 25.44 -1.76
CA VAL A 203 18.56 24.06 -2.12
C VAL A 203 18.47 23.97 -3.64
N ALA A 204 19.34 23.18 -4.26
CA ALA A 204 19.32 22.91 -5.70
C ALA A 204 18.36 21.75 -5.98
N ILE A 205 17.33 21.99 -6.81
CA ILE A 205 16.24 21.05 -7.03
C ILE A 205 16.45 20.26 -8.32
N GLU A 206 16.68 20.97 -9.43
CA GLU A 206 16.78 20.39 -10.76
C GLU A 206 17.61 21.30 -11.66
N GLU A 207 18.45 20.72 -12.51
CA GLU A 207 19.17 21.45 -13.55
C GLU A 207 18.67 21.07 -14.94
N LYS A 208 18.31 22.08 -15.73
CA LYS A 208 17.86 21.91 -17.12
C LYS A 208 18.27 23.13 -17.97
N ASP A 209 18.76 22.88 -19.17
CA ASP A 209 19.09 23.91 -20.17
C ASP A 209 20.00 25.06 -19.64
N GLY A 210 20.93 24.73 -18.72
CA GLY A 210 21.86 25.68 -18.10
C GLY A 210 21.22 26.59 -17.06
N TRP A 211 20.04 26.24 -16.58
CA TRP A 211 19.38 26.87 -15.44
C TRP A 211 19.16 25.82 -14.34
N THR A 212 19.43 26.23 -13.10
CA THR A 212 19.09 25.42 -11.92
C THR A 212 17.86 26.01 -11.25
N ARG A 213 16.86 25.18 -11.03
CA ARG A 213 15.74 25.50 -10.16
C ARG A 213 16.22 25.38 -8.72
N ILE A 214 16.00 26.41 -7.93
CA ILE A 214 16.48 26.48 -6.55
C ILE A 214 15.35 26.88 -5.61
N ARG A 215 15.52 26.58 -4.31
CA ARG A 215 14.80 27.23 -3.21
C ARG A 215 15.79 28.04 -2.40
N THR A 216 15.45 29.30 -2.12
CA THR A 216 16.20 30.18 -1.23
C THR A 216 15.94 29.84 0.24
N GLU A 217 16.75 30.38 1.16
CA GLU A 217 16.51 30.26 2.60
C GLU A 217 15.16 30.85 3.02
N ASN A 218 14.68 31.88 2.31
CA ASN A 218 13.35 32.47 2.52
C ASN A 218 12.18 31.57 2.03
N GLY A 219 12.47 30.39 1.49
CA GLY A 219 11.45 29.46 0.98
C GLY A 219 10.96 29.76 -0.44
N ASN A 220 11.45 30.84 -1.08
CA ASN A 220 11.07 31.17 -2.44
C ASN A 220 11.71 30.22 -3.45
N VAL A 221 10.91 29.72 -4.40
CA VAL A 221 11.35 28.79 -5.44
C VAL A 221 11.44 29.50 -6.79
N GLY A 222 12.56 29.34 -7.48
CA GLY A 222 12.76 29.95 -8.79
C GLY A 222 14.03 29.43 -9.48
N PHE A 223 14.51 30.17 -10.48
CA PHE A 223 15.61 29.74 -11.36
C PHE A 223 16.79 30.72 -11.33
N VAL A 224 17.99 30.17 -11.31
CA VAL A 224 19.26 30.90 -11.52
C VAL A 224 20.07 30.17 -12.60
N LYS A 225 21.01 30.88 -13.24
CA LYS A 225 21.98 30.22 -14.14
C LYS A 225 22.85 29.23 -13.38
N SER A 226 22.94 27.98 -13.84
CA SER A 226 23.71 26.91 -13.19
C SER A 226 25.17 27.27 -13.00
N THR A 227 25.77 28.02 -13.95
CA THR A 227 27.16 28.53 -13.86
C THR A 227 27.41 29.50 -12.71
N LYS A 228 26.34 30.04 -12.11
CA LYS A 228 26.39 30.97 -10.97
C LYS A 228 26.33 30.27 -9.61
N LEU A 229 26.16 28.96 -9.59
CA LEU A 229 26.23 28.13 -8.39
C LEU A 229 27.54 27.33 -8.32
N THR A 230 27.92 26.93 -7.11
CA THR A 230 29.13 26.14 -6.85
C THR A 230 28.96 25.28 -5.60
N ASN A 231 29.89 24.36 -5.36
CA ASN A 231 29.97 23.52 -4.17
C ASN A 231 28.67 22.78 -3.89
N TYR A 232 28.18 22.07 -4.91
CA TYR A 232 27.01 21.18 -4.74
C TYR A 232 27.35 20.07 -3.74
N THR A 233 26.56 19.97 -2.69
CA THR A 233 26.74 18.98 -1.64
C THR A 233 25.41 18.31 -1.36
N THR A 234 25.35 16.98 -1.49
CA THR A 234 24.21 16.20 -1.04
C THR A 234 24.22 16.18 0.48
N THR A 235 23.17 16.71 1.10
CA THR A 235 23.03 16.74 2.56
C THR A 235 22.16 15.60 3.07
N ARG A 236 21.31 15.05 2.20
CA ARG A 236 20.48 13.84 2.40
C ARG A 236 20.35 13.11 1.09
N ASP A 237 20.36 11.77 1.13
CA ASP A 237 19.97 10.90 0.02
C ASP A 237 18.52 10.45 0.17
N ASP A 238 17.93 9.95 -0.93
CA ASP A 238 16.65 9.27 -0.85
C ASP A 238 16.82 8.00 -0.01
N TRP A 239 15.88 7.79 0.90
CA TRP A 239 15.83 6.55 1.68
C TRP A 239 14.92 5.56 0.94
N GLU A 240 15.46 4.39 0.70
CA GLU A 240 14.71 3.25 0.15
C GLU A 240 14.65 2.15 1.22
N GLU A 241 13.48 1.59 1.40
CA GLU A 241 13.29 0.46 2.31
C GLU A 241 13.93 -0.79 1.73
N GLU A 242 14.82 -1.40 2.49
CA GLU A 242 15.47 -2.65 2.10
C GLU A 242 14.46 -3.81 2.21
N LYS A 243 14.16 -4.46 1.08
CA LYS A 243 13.27 -5.62 1.07
C LYS A 243 13.95 -6.81 1.73
N GLN A 244 13.32 -7.42 2.72
CA GLN A 244 13.83 -8.62 3.38
C GLN A 244 13.95 -9.83 2.45
N ILE A 245 13.08 -9.93 1.44
CA ILE A 245 13.05 -11.02 0.47
C ILE A 245 13.55 -10.52 -0.88
N THR A 246 14.64 -11.14 -1.36
CA THR A 246 15.11 -10.93 -2.72
C THR A 246 14.44 -11.95 -3.65
N GLY A 247 13.81 -11.48 -4.74
CA GLY A 247 13.07 -12.32 -5.68
C GLY A 247 11.65 -12.61 -5.24
N LYS A 248 11.15 -13.81 -5.56
CA LYS A 248 9.77 -14.22 -5.26
C LYS A 248 9.66 -14.88 -3.89
N VAL A 249 8.60 -14.58 -3.16
CA VAL A 249 8.25 -15.28 -1.93
C VAL A 249 7.80 -16.71 -2.26
N ASN A 250 8.39 -17.68 -1.58
CA ASN A 250 7.96 -19.08 -1.57
C ASN A 250 7.76 -19.50 -0.13
N MET A 251 6.52 -19.53 0.31
CA MET A 251 6.13 -19.68 1.72
C MET A 251 5.28 -20.95 1.92
N PHE A 252 5.30 -21.47 3.12
CA PHE A 252 4.27 -22.41 3.57
C PHE A 252 3.83 -22.13 5.00
N TRP A 253 2.59 -22.51 5.31
CA TRP A 253 2.14 -22.60 6.68
C TRP A 253 2.49 -23.97 7.26
N ASP A 254 3.01 -23.94 8.49
CA ASP A 254 3.28 -25.11 9.30
C ASP A 254 2.32 -25.12 10.49
N TYR A 255 1.32 -25.99 10.43
CA TYR A 255 0.21 -25.99 11.38
C TYR A 255 0.53 -26.76 12.64
N TYR A 256 0.34 -26.11 13.79
CA TYR A 256 0.29 -26.76 15.09
C TYR A 256 -0.97 -26.35 15.83
N SER A 257 -1.45 -27.26 16.65
CA SER A 257 -2.52 -26.95 17.61
C SER A 257 -1.89 -26.70 18.99
N LYS A 258 -2.68 -26.15 19.91
CA LYS A 258 -2.29 -26.01 21.32
C LYS A 258 -1.99 -27.35 22.03
N TYR A 259 -2.29 -28.47 21.40
CA TYR A 259 -2.06 -29.83 21.92
C TYR A 259 -0.89 -30.54 21.27
N VAL A 260 -0.34 -30.01 20.22
CA VAL A 260 0.73 -30.64 19.43
C VAL A 260 1.94 -29.72 19.39
N GLN A 261 3.10 -30.23 19.79
CA GLN A 261 4.35 -29.49 19.73
C GLN A 261 4.73 -29.17 18.28
N ALA A 262 5.56 -28.13 18.10
CA ALA A 262 6.16 -27.81 16.81
C ALA A 262 6.94 -29.04 16.28
N PRO A 263 6.79 -29.39 14.98
CA PRO A 263 7.51 -30.52 14.42
C PRO A 263 9.02 -30.28 14.44
N ASP A 264 9.77 -31.36 14.68
CA ASP A 264 11.21 -31.31 14.54
C ASP A 264 11.59 -31.30 13.06
N ARG A 265 12.11 -30.18 12.59
CA ARG A 265 12.56 -29.96 11.21
C ARG A 265 14.09 -30.07 11.07
N THR A 266 14.79 -30.48 12.14
CA THR A 266 16.26 -30.59 12.16
C THR A 266 16.78 -31.38 10.96
N GLY A 267 17.72 -30.78 10.21
CA GLY A 267 18.32 -31.41 9.03
C GLY A 267 17.45 -31.39 7.76
N GLN A 268 16.22 -30.88 7.83
CA GLN A 268 15.41 -30.69 6.63
C GLN A 268 15.78 -29.40 5.90
N VAL A 269 15.98 -29.49 4.59
CA VAL A 269 16.12 -28.34 3.67
C VAL A 269 15.01 -28.47 2.64
N ILE A 270 14.24 -27.41 2.46
CA ILE A 270 13.09 -27.40 1.56
C ILE A 270 13.43 -26.52 0.36
N GLU A 271 13.48 -27.13 -0.82
CA GLU A 271 13.96 -26.50 -2.04
C GLU A 271 13.16 -25.23 -2.40
N GLY A 272 13.87 -24.12 -2.62
CA GLY A 272 13.31 -22.86 -3.07
C GLY A 272 12.45 -22.10 -2.06
N VAL A 273 12.20 -22.65 -0.87
CA VAL A 273 11.48 -21.97 0.21
C VAL A 273 12.38 -20.91 0.83
N ASN A 274 11.80 -19.73 1.11
CA ASN A 274 12.49 -18.63 1.78
C ASN A 274 11.70 -18.07 2.98
N VAL A 275 10.42 -18.45 3.13
CA VAL A 275 9.58 -18.05 4.27
C VAL A 275 8.87 -19.25 4.86
N VAL A 276 8.84 -19.33 6.18
CA VAL A 276 8.04 -20.31 6.93
C VAL A 276 7.06 -19.58 7.85
N SER A 277 5.80 -20.00 7.85
CA SER A 277 4.73 -19.41 8.66
C SER A 277 4.14 -20.45 9.62
N PRO A 278 4.79 -20.66 10.77
CA PRO A 278 4.23 -21.53 11.79
C PRO A 278 3.01 -20.89 12.45
N THR A 279 1.95 -21.67 12.73
CA THR A 279 0.75 -21.17 13.44
C THR A 279 1.02 -21.04 14.94
N PHE A 280 1.95 -20.18 15.32
CA PHE A 280 2.44 -20.05 16.70
C PHE A 280 1.51 -19.29 17.62
N PHE A 281 0.75 -18.33 17.09
CA PHE A 281 -0.03 -17.41 17.90
C PHE A 281 -1.52 -17.53 17.65
N TYR A 282 -2.31 -17.25 18.67
CA TYR A 282 -3.75 -17.17 18.58
C TYR A 282 -4.31 -16.19 19.61
N ILE A 283 -5.48 -15.65 19.32
CA ILE A 283 -6.26 -14.85 20.29
C ILE A 283 -7.18 -15.81 21.04
N ASP A 284 -7.08 -15.83 22.37
CA ASP A 284 -7.93 -16.68 23.20
C ASP A 284 -9.37 -16.11 23.35
N SER A 285 -10.24 -16.87 23.99
CA SER A 285 -11.65 -16.47 24.24
C SER A 285 -11.81 -15.26 25.17
N ASN A 286 -10.74 -14.78 25.79
CA ASN A 286 -10.70 -13.57 26.60
C ASN A 286 -10.12 -12.37 25.83
N GLY A 287 -9.66 -12.57 24.60
CA GLY A 287 -9.06 -11.54 23.76
C GLY A 287 -7.56 -11.34 23.97
N ASN A 288 -6.88 -12.26 24.64
CA ASN A 288 -5.44 -12.15 24.87
C ASN A 288 -4.65 -12.90 23.78
N LEU A 289 -3.54 -12.32 23.34
CA LEU A 289 -2.56 -13.00 22.51
C LEU A 289 -1.91 -14.14 23.31
N LYS A 290 -1.95 -15.34 22.78
CA LYS A 290 -1.29 -16.54 23.33
C LYS A 290 -0.29 -17.10 22.33
N ASN A 291 0.77 -17.71 22.85
CA ASN A 291 1.74 -18.40 22.03
C ASN A 291 1.79 -19.92 22.33
N LYS A 292 2.16 -20.68 21.32
CA LYS A 292 2.33 -22.15 21.35
C LYS A 292 3.81 -22.53 21.19
N ILE A 293 4.73 -21.58 21.26
CA ILE A 293 6.14 -21.76 20.88
C ILE A 293 6.83 -22.80 21.76
N GLY A 294 6.88 -22.59 23.07
CA GLY A 294 7.62 -23.47 23.98
C GLY A 294 9.05 -23.78 23.48
N GLU A 295 9.66 -24.81 23.99
CA GLU A 295 11.02 -25.22 23.58
C GLU A 295 11.09 -25.79 22.15
N SER A 296 10.03 -26.48 21.70
CA SER A 296 9.97 -27.01 20.34
C SER A 296 9.86 -25.91 19.28
N GLY A 297 9.09 -24.84 19.56
CA GLY A 297 9.00 -23.70 18.66
C GLY A 297 10.29 -22.87 18.60
N LYS A 298 11.02 -22.72 19.71
CA LYS A 298 12.36 -22.10 19.68
C LYS A 298 13.32 -22.86 18.77
N LYS A 299 13.39 -24.19 18.90
CA LYS A 299 14.18 -25.04 17.99
C LYS A 299 13.75 -24.93 16.54
N TYR A 300 12.45 -24.75 16.30
CA TYR A 300 11.93 -24.53 14.95
C TYR A 300 12.42 -23.18 14.37
N ILE A 301 12.40 -22.12 15.16
CA ILE A 301 12.92 -20.79 14.74
C ILE A 301 14.44 -20.90 14.46
N GLU A 302 15.19 -21.54 15.35
CA GLU A 302 16.64 -21.79 15.15
C GLU A 302 16.92 -22.59 13.87
N TRP A 303 16.13 -23.64 13.61
CA TRP A 303 16.21 -24.40 12.36
C TRP A 303 15.94 -23.52 11.14
N ALA A 304 14.88 -22.72 11.17
CA ALA A 304 14.51 -21.86 10.07
C ALA A 304 15.62 -20.84 9.75
N HIS A 305 16.10 -20.11 10.76
CA HIS A 305 17.18 -19.14 10.61
C HIS A 305 18.50 -19.78 10.15
N SER A 306 18.84 -20.97 10.67
CA SER A 306 20.04 -21.71 10.25
C SER A 306 20.03 -22.15 8.79
N ASN A 307 18.83 -22.27 8.19
CA ASN A 307 18.64 -22.56 6.77
C ASN A 307 18.39 -21.30 5.91
N GLY A 308 18.46 -20.11 6.50
CA GLY A 308 18.22 -18.84 5.81
C GLY A 308 16.76 -18.54 5.54
N TYR A 309 15.81 -19.26 6.16
CA TYR A 309 14.39 -18.99 6.07
C TYR A 309 13.98 -17.82 6.97
N LYS A 310 13.09 -16.97 6.48
CA LYS A 310 12.41 -15.95 7.26
C LYS A 310 11.24 -16.58 8.01
N VAL A 311 11.04 -16.19 9.27
CA VAL A 311 9.98 -16.73 10.14
C VAL A 311 8.88 -15.68 10.28
N TRP A 312 7.72 -15.90 9.61
CA TRP A 312 6.53 -15.05 9.66
C TRP A 312 5.37 -15.84 10.29
N PRO A 313 5.34 -16.01 11.61
CA PRO A 313 4.31 -16.84 12.23
C PRO A 313 2.91 -16.25 12.06
N ALA A 314 1.93 -17.14 11.91
CA ALA A 314 0.52 -16.76 11.85
C ALA A 314 -0.01 -16.38 13.24
N ILE A 315 -0.85 -15.34 13.26
CA ILE A 315 -1.65 -14.91 14.40
C ILE A 315 -3.12 -15.10 14.03
N GLN A 316 -3.78 -16.06 14.69
CA GLN A 316 -5.12 -16.52 14.36
C GLN A 316 -6.15 -16.04 15.37
N ASN A 317 -7.41 -15.80 14.93
CA ASN A 317 -8.53 -15.40 15.79
C ASN A 317 -9.57 -16.51 16.02
N ASP A 318 -9.31 -17.75 15.58
CA ASP A 318 -10.24 -18.87 15.60
C ASP A 318 -10.73 -19.23 17.03
N GLU A 319 -9.85 -19.21 18.02
CA GLU A 319 -10.16 -19.47 19.43
C GLU A 319 -10.94 -18.30 20.10
N ALA A 320 -10.71 -17.06 19.65
CA ALA A 320 -11.47 -15.89 20.11
C ALA A 320 -12.92 -15.95 19.62
N GLY A 321 -13.10 -16.41 18.38
CA GLY A 321 -14.37 -16.37 17.68
C GLY A 321 -14.82 -14.95 17.33
N ILE A 322 -15.82 -14.85 16.48
CA ILE A 322 -16.26 -13.61 15.84
C ILE A 322 -16.62 -12.48 16.84
N LYS A 323 -17.24 -12.80 17.99
CA LYS A 323 -17.67 -11.80 18.98
C LYS A 323 -16.50 -11.15 19.72
N VAL A 324 -15.52 -11.96 20.13
CA VAL A 324 -14.33 -11.45 20.86
C VAL A 324 -13.46 -10.66 19.90
N THR A 325 -13.27 -11.16 18.67
CA THR A 325 -12.58 -10.43 17.60
C THR A 325 -13.23 -9.06 17.37
N SER A 326 -14.57 -9.00 17.23
CA SER A 326 -15.31 -7.75 17.11
C SER A 326 -15.07 -6.80 18.29
N THR A 327 -15.05 -7.33 19.52
CA THR A 327 -14.81 -6.51 20.72
C THR A 327 -13.40 -5.90 20.72
N ILE A 328 -12.38 -6.62 20.25
CA ILE A 328 -11.01 -6.09 20.13
C ILE A 328 -10.96 -5.01 19.05
N LEU A 329 -11.48 -5.30 17.87
CA LEU A 329 -11.41 -4.39 16.72
C LEU A 329 -12.16 -3.07 16.96
N ASN A 330 -13.25 -3.09 17.72
CA ASN A 330 -14.07 -1.91 17.99
C ASN A 330 -13.56 -1.05 19.16
N SER A 331 -12.55 -1.46 19.92
CA SER A 331 -11.95 -0.67 21.00
C SER A 331 -10.51 -0.28 20.63
N TYR A 332 -10.21 1.02 20.64
CA TYR A 332 -8.86 1.53 20.44
C TYR A 332 -7.88 0.96 21.46
N THR A 333 -8.26 1.03 22.73
CA THR A 333 -7.42 0.52 23.85
C THR A 333 -7.06 -0.95 23.63
N LYS A 334 -8.02 -1.80 23.25
CA LYS A 334 -7.78 -3.23 23.00
C LYS A 334 -6.95 -3.47 21.74
N ARG A 335 -7.15 -2.69 20.68
CA ARG A 335 -6.28 -2.78 19.50
C ARG A 335 -4.85 -2.45 19.85
N GLN A 336 -4.62 -1.36 20.63
CA GLN A 336 -3.27 -0.98 21.06
C GLN A 336 -2.65 -2.03 21.99
N GLU A 337 -3.39 -2.59 22.94
CA GLU A 337 -2.92 -3.71 23.78
C GLU A 337 -2.50 -4.92 22.95
N LEU A 338 -3.27 -5.29 21.91
CA LEU A 338 -2.92 -6.37 21.01
C LEU A 338 -1.66 -6.03 20.19
N ILE A 339 -1.54 -4.82 19.68
CA ILE A 339 -0.38 -4.35 18.92
C ILE A 339 0.88 -4.41 19.77
N GLU A 340 0.86 -3.92 21.02
CA GLU A 340 2.02 -3.98 21.91
C GLU A 340 2.40 -5.43 22.23
N ASN A 341 1.43 -6.32 22.47
CA ASN A 341 1.72 -7.75 22.66
C ASN A 341 2.35 -8.40 21.42
N ILE A 342 1.95 -7.96 20.21
CA ILE A 342 2.58 -8.43 18.96
C ILE A 342 4.02 -7.91 18.85
N VAL A 343 4.27 -6.64 19.17
CA VAL A 343 5.62 -6.05 19.24
C VAL A 343 6.50 -6.84 20.18
N ASP A 344 6.01 -7.12 21.39
CA ASP A 344 6.76 -7.87 22.41
C ASP A 344 7.19 -9.25 21.92
N VAL A 345 6.29 -10.02 21.30
CA VAL A 345 6.65 -11.35 20.79
C VAL A 345 7.58 -11.30 19.58
N CYS A 346 7.47 -10.27 18.73
CA CYS A 346 8.42 -10.06 17.63
C CYS A 346 9.84 -9.85 18.15
N VAL A 347 10.00 -9.04 19.20
CA VAL A 347 11.29 -8.76 19.84
C VAL A 347 11.79 -10.01 20.59
N GLU A 348 10.94 -10.65 21.40
CA GLU A 348 11.29 -11.81 22.23
C GLU A 348 11.84 -12.98 21.39
N TYR A 349 11.19 -13.26 20.24
CA TYR A 349 11.52 -14.41 19.39
C TYR A 349 12.34 -14.04 18.15
N GLN A 350 12.72 -12.76 17.98
CA GLN A 350 13.50 -12.27 16.84
C GLN A 350 12.85 -12.65 15.49
N LEU A 351 11.55 -12.38 15.39
CA LEU A 351 10.77 -12.73 14.21
C LEU A 351 11.12 -11.81 13.02
N ASP A 352 11.12 -12.34 11.81
CA ASP A 352 11.37 -11.58 10.59
C ASP A 352 10.09 -10.96 10.02
N GLY A 353 8.93 -11.50 10.36
CA GLY A 353 7.62 -11.03 9.93
C GLY A 353 6.52 -11.58 10.82
N ILE A 354 5.31 -11.12 10.56
CA ILE A 354 4.07 -11.70 11.10
C ILE A 354 3.05 -11.90 9.97
N ASN A 355 2.18 -12.86 10.16
CA ASN A 355 1.09 -13.17 9.25
C ASN A 355 -0.23 -13.05 10.01
N ILE A 356 -1.04 -12.04 9.73
CA ILE A 356 -2.35 -11.85 10.35
C ILE A 356 -3.36 -12.71 9.61
N ASP A 357 -3.82 -13.76 10.28
CA ASP A 357 -4.78 -14.75 9.77
C ASP A 357 -6.10 -14.65 10.57
N PHE A 358 -6.78 -13.49 10.41
CA PHE A 358 -8.08 -13.23 11.03
C PHE A 358 -9.19 -13.57 10.05
N GLU A 359 -9.95 -14.60 10.39
CA GLU A 359 -11.03 -15.11 9.57
C GLU A 359 -12.39 -15.02 10.28
N ASN A 360 -13.49 -15.19 9.53
CA ASN A 360 -14.85 -15.20 10.06
C ASN A 360 -15.15 -14.01 10.97
N MET A 361 -14.99 -12.81 10.43
CA MET A 361 -15.28 -11.54 11.11
C MET A 361 -16.63 -10.98 10.66
N TYR A 362 -17.26 -10.11 11.46
CA TYR A 362 -18.44 -9.41 10.99
C TYR A 362 -18.10 -8.44 9.84
N GLN A 363 -18.94 -8.42 8.80
CA GLN A 363 -18.83 -7.42 7.73
C GLN A 363 -18.86 -5.98 8.28
N ALA A 364 -19.61 -5.73 9.36
CA ALA A 364 -19.69 -4.43 10.00
C ALA A 364 -18.34 -3.96 10.59
N ASP A 365 -17.44 -4.88 10.88
CA ASP A 365 -16.11 -4.58 11.43
C ASP A 365 -15.03 -4.39 10.37
N LYS A 366 -15.38 -4.39 9.07
CA LYS A 366 -14.44 -4.24 7.96
C LYS A 366 -13.50 -3.05 8.13
N ASP A 367 -14.06 -1.87 8.44
CA ASP A 367 -13.27 -0.65 8.62
C ASP A 367 -12.43 -0.70 9.92
N LYS A 368 -12.90 -1.42 10.94
CA LYS A 368 -12.19 -1.60 12.20
C LYS A 368 -11.00 -2.58 12.06
N PHE A 369 -11.16 -3.62 11.25
CA PHE A 369 -10.04 -4.50 10.89
C PHE A 369 -9.00 -3.75 10.06
N SER A 370 -9.44 -2.96 9.07
CA SER A 370 -8.55 -2.08 8.32
C SER A 370 -7.79 -1.13 9.25
N ARG A 371 -8.48 -0.57 10.24
CA ARG A 371 -7.88 0.31 11.26
C ARG A 371 -6.81 -0.41 12.06
N PHE A 372 -7.06 -1.64 12.51
CA PHE A 372 -6.06 -2.45 13.20
C PHE A 372 -4.79 -2.65 12.36
N ILE A 373 -4.93 -2.95 11.07
CA ILE A 373 -3.78 -3.14 10.16
C ILE A 373 -3.02 -1.82 9.96
N ILE A 374 -3.72 -0.69 9.79
CA ILE A 374 -3.11 0.65 9.66
C ILE A 374 -2.30 1.02 10.91
N GLU A 375 -2.82 0.69 12.09
CA GLU A 375 -2.17 0.99 13.37
C GLU A 375 -1.00 0.04 13.69
N LEU A 376 -1.06 -1.20 13.21
CA LEU A 376 -0.02 -2.22 13.39
C LEU A 376 1.20 -1.98 12.47
N ASP A 377 0.97 -1.59 11.22
CA ASP A 377 2.01 -1.44 10.20
C ASP A 377 3.21 -0.58 10.63
N PRO A 378 3.04 0.63 11.19
CA PRO A 378 4.16 1.45 11.63
C PRO A 378 5.02 0.77 12.71
N ARG A 379 4.39 -0.01 13.60
CA ARG A 379 5.10 -0.71 14.66
C ARG A 379 5.93 -1.88 14.11
N MET A 380 5.42 -2.57 13.09
CA MET A 380 6.18 -3.61 12.39
C MET A 380 7.35 -3.00 11.61
N LYS A 381 7.13 -1.90 10.90
CA LYS A 381 8.19 -1.14 10.21
C LYS A 381 9.26 -0.60 11.15
N GLU A 382 8.89 -0.14 12.35
CA GLU A 382 9.84 0.31 13.38
C GLU A 382 10.83 -0.81 13.74
N LEU A 383 10.34 -2.06 13.83
CA LEU A 383 11.14 -3.24 14.12
C LEU A 383 11.86 -3.82 12.90
N GLY A 384 11.54 -3.38 11.69
CA GLY A 384 11.98 -4.01 10.45
C GLY A 384 11.36 -5.39 10.22
N VAL A 385 10.15 -5.63 10.76
CA VAL A 385 9.38 -6.87 10.69
C VAL A 385 8.34 -6.76 9.59
N VAL A 386 8.25 -7.76 8.69
CA VAL A 386 7.29 -7.81 7.59
C VAL A 386 5.87 -8.03 8.13
N LEU A 387 4.90 -7.26 7.61
CA LEU A 387 3.48 -7.45 7.86
C LEU A 387 2.81 -8.10 6.65
N SER A 388 2.31 -9.31 6.81
CA SER A 388 1.45 -9.98 5.83
C SER A 388 0.05 -10.25 6.39
N VAL A 389 -0.96 -10.17 5.53
CA VAL A 389 -2.36 -10.33 5.94
C VAL A 389 -3.06 -11.31 5.00
N ASP A 390 -3.69 -12.33 5.57
CA ASP A 390 -4.48 -13.31 4.84
C ASP A 390 -5.86 -12.77 4.52
N VAL A 391 -6.33 -13.01 3.30
CA VAL A 391 -7.67 -12.67 2.86
C VAL A 391 -8.26 -13.79 2.00
N THR A 392 -9.56 -14.02 2.12
CA THR A 392 -10.29 -14.99 1.28
C THR A 392 -10.64 -14.39 -0.09
N ALA A 393 -11.25 -15.21 -0.95
CA ALA A 393 -11.74 -14.77 -2.24
C ALA A 393 -12.81 -13.67 -2.12
N PRO A 394 -12.84 -12.67 -3.04
CA PRO A 394 -13.90 -11.66 -3.09
C PRO A 394 -15.19 -12.23 -3.71
N ASP A 395 -15.85 -13.16 -3.00
CA ASP A 395 -17.03 -13.90 -3.45
C ASP A 395 -18.36 -13.37 -2.89
N GLY A 396 -18.30 -12.40 -1.94
CA GLY A 396 -19.47 -11.71 -1.40
C GLY A 396 -20.06 -12.33 -0.14
N ASP A 397 -19.45 -13.34 0.46
CA ASP A 397 -19.85 -13.82 1.79
C ASP A 397 -19.63 -12.73 2.84
N ALA A 398 -20.60 -12.52 3.73
CA ALA A 398 -20.58 -11.42 4.68
C ALA A 398 -19.41 -11.51 5.67
N ASN A 399 -19.18 -12.72 6.23
CA ASN A 399 -18.20 -12.89 7.32
C ASN A 399 -16.84 -13.42 6.84
N TRP A 400 -16.80 -14.01 5.64
CA TRP A 400 -15.60 -14.61 5.09
C TRP A 400 -14.98 -13.78 3.94
N SER A 401 -15.71 -12.82 3.38
CA SER A 401 -15.24 -12.03 2.24
C SER A 401 -15.42 -10.54 2.41
N LEU A 402 -16.65 -10.08 2.73
CA LEU A 402 -16.97 -8.66 2.85
C LEU A 402 -16.45 -8.01 4.15
N CYS A 403 -15.91 -8.81 5.07
CA CYS A 403 -15.21 -8.34 6.27
C CYS A 403 -13.81 -7.77 5.97
N TYR A 404 -13.27 -7.91 4.76
CA TYR A 404 -11.99 -7.35 4.36
C TYR A 404 -12.16 -6.14 3.42
N ASP A 405 -11.45 -5.05 3.71
CA ASP A 405 -11.13 -4.01 2.75
C ASP A 405 -9.77 -4.30 2.13
N ARG A 406 -9.78 -5.08 1.04
CA ARG A 406 -8.53 -5.52 0.38
C ARG A 406 -7.74 -4.36 -0.20
N ASN A 407 -8.42 -3.27 -0.60
CA ASN A 407 -7.76 -2.05 -1.07
C ASN A 407 -6.89 -1.46 0.04
N VAL A 408 -7.46 -1.21 1.23
CA VAL A 408 -6.72 -0.64 2.35
C VAL A 408 -5.61 -1.58 2.81
N ILE A 409 -5.93 -2.87 3.02
CA ILE A 409 -4.97 -3.89 3.45
C ILE A 409 -3.79 -3.98 2.48
N GLY A 410 -4.06 -4.10 1.18
CA GLY A 410 -3.03 -4.21 0.14
C GLY A 410 -2.16 -2.95 -0.03
N HIS A 411 -2.67 -1.76 0.33
CA HIS A 411 -1.87 -0.54 0.34
C HIS A 411 -0.98 -0.43 1.56
N VAL A 412 -1.46 -0.88 2.73
CA VAL A 412 -0.79 -0.71 4.02
C VAL A 412 0.22 -1.84 4.27
N ALA A 413 -0.23 -3.09 4.31
CA ALA A 413 0.63 -4.24 4.58
C ALA A 413 1.72 -4.43 3.51
N ASP A 414 2.83 -5.07 3.87
CA ASP A 414 3.88 -5.44 2.91
C ASP A 414 3.36 -6.45 1.90
N TYR A 415 2.60 -7.45 2.36
CA TYR A 415 1.98 -8.46 1.52
C TYR A 415 0.52 -8.72 1.90
N LEU A 416 -0.30 -8.91 0.87
CA LEU A 416 -1.64 -9.47 0.96
C LEU A 416 -1.57 -10.92 0.48
N ILE A 417 -1.93 -11.88 1.33
CA ILE A 417 -1.92 -13.30 0.98
C ILE A 417 -3.35 -13.71 0.60
N PHE A 418 -3.54 -13.97 -0.68
CA PHE A 418 -4.83 -14.44 -1.19
C PHE A 418 -4.97 -15.94 -0.98
N MET A 419 -5.81 -16.38 -0.03
CA MET A 419 -6.18 -17.76 0.22
C MET A 419 -7.06 -18.29 -0.93
N ALA A 420 -6.42 -18.76 -2.01
CA ALA A 420 -7.09 -19.19 -3.24
C ALA A 420 -7.54 -20.64 -3.15
N TYR A 421 -8.27 -20.98 -2.10
CA TYR A 421 -8.82 -22.32 -1.86
C TYR A 421 -10.18 -22.27 -1.15
N ASP A 422 -10.73 -23.45 -0.87
CA ASP A 422 -12.07 -23.65 -0.34
C ASP A 422 -13.20 -23.04 -1.21
N GLN A 423 -12.99 -23.02 -2.55
CA GLN A 423 -14.04 -22.69 -3.52
C GLN A 423 -15.32 -23.47 -3.23
N TYR A 424 -15.20 -24.75 -2.94
CA TYR A 424 -16.22 -25.58 -2.33
C TYR A 424 -15.68 -26.10 -1.01
N GLY A 425 -16.05 -25.44 0.08
CA GLY A 425 -15.57 -25.71 1.43
C GLY A 425 -16.39 -26.77 2.17
N ALA A 426 -16.11 -26.93 3.46
CA ALA A 426 -16.75 -27.93 4.32
C ALA A 426 -18.27 -27.73 4.51
N SER A 427 -18.76 -26.51 4.33
CA SER A 427 -20.17 -26.12 4.42
C SER A 427 -20.95 -26.20 3.10
N SER A 428 -20.26 -26.53 1.99
CA SER A 428 -20.90 -26.60 0.68
C SER A 428 -21.96 -27.71 0.64
N THR A 429 -23.11 -27.40 0.03
CA THR A 429 -24.25 -28.31 -0.10
C THR A 429 -24.17 -29.23 -1.32
N LYS A 430 -23.19 -29.01 -2.18
CA LYS A 430 -22.94 -29.79 -3.41
C LYS A 430 -21.43 -30.00 -3.61
N PRO A 431 -21.07 -31.12 -4.28
CA PRO A 431 -19.66 -31.39 -4.61
C PRO A 431 -19.04 -30.35 -5.53
N GLY A 432 -17.75 -30.09 -5.35
CA GLY A 432 -16.98 -29.22 -6.20
C GLY A 432 -15.49 -29.26 -5.90
N THR A 433 -14.71 -28.53 -6.70
CA THR A 433 -13.25 -28.44 -6.53
C THR A 433 -12.87 -27.53 -5.36
N THR A 434 -11.73 -27.79 -4.74
CA THR A 434 -11.15 -26.96 -3.69
C THR A 434 -10.61 -25.65 -4.27
N ALA A 435 -10.00 -25.68 -5.47
CA ALA A 435 -9.35 -24.52 -6.09
C ALA A 435 -9.26 -24.72 -7.63
N GLY A 436 -10.33 -24.48 -8.37
CA GLY A 436 -10.31 -24.51 -9.83
C GLY A 436 -9.54 -23.32 -10.39
N TYR A 437 -8.70 -23.55 -11.41
CA TYR A 437 -7.84 -22.51 -12.01
C TYR A 437 -8.61 -21.26 -12.43
N ASN A 438 -9.73 -21.43 -13.15
CA ASN A 438 -10.57 -20.32 -13.61
C ASN A 438 -11.15 -19.47 -12.45
N TRP A 439 -11.51 -20.12 -11.34
CA TRP A 439 -12.01 -19.43 -10.14
C TRP A 439 -10.86 -18.68 -9.43
N VAL A 440 -9.69 -19.32 -9.30
CA VAL A 440 -8.48 -18.68 -8.73
C VAL A 440 -8.11 -17.43 -9.53
N GLU A 441 -7.99 -17.57 -10.85
CA GLU A 441 -7.61 -16.47 -11.74
C GLU A 441 -8.66 -15.34 -11.74
N THR A 442 -9.95 -15.68 -11.75
CA THR A 442 -11.03 -14.69 -11.74
C THR A 442 -11.01 -13.86 -10.45
N ASN A 443 -10.82 -14.49 -9.29
CA ASN A 443 -10.78 -13.76 -8.03
C ASN A 443 -9.47 -12.98 -7.84
N LEU A 444 -8.35 -13.52 -8.33
CA LEU A 444 -7.09 -12.77 -8.39
C LEU A 444 -7.22 -11.47 -9.22
N LYS A 445 -7.87 -11.53 -10.38
CA LYS A 445 -8.16 -10.35 -11.20
C LYS A 445 -9.02 -9.33 -10.47
N LYS A 446 -10.03 -9.77 -9.71
CA LYS A 446 -10.84 -8.85 -8.89
C LYS A 446 -9.97 -8.12 -7.85
N ILE A 447 -9.07 -8.82 -7.17
CA ILE A 447 -8.17 -8.21 -6.18
C ILE A 447 -7.25 -7.17 -6.85
N ILE A 448 -6.72 -7.46 -8.04
CA ILE A 448 -5.84 -6.53 -8.77
C ILE A 448 -6.63 -5.36 -9.37
N GLU A 449 -7.74 -5.62 -10.04
CA GLU A 449 -8.43 -4.63 -10.88
C GLU A 449 -9.50 -3.82 -10.14
N TYR A 450 -10.25 -4.44 -9.21
CA TYR A 450 -11.33 -3.78 -8.47
C TYR A 450 -10.91 -3.34 -7.06
N ASP A 451 -10.11 -4.17 -6.37
CA ASP A 451 -9.55 -3.79 -5.07
C ASP A 451 -8.26 -2.97 -5.22
N GLU A 452 -7.75 -2.79 -6.46
CA GLU A 452 -6.58 -1.99 -6.82
C GLU A 452 -5.31 -2.36 -6.04
N VAL A 453 -5.18 -3.64 -5.65
CA VAL A 453 -3.99 -4.13 -4.95
C VAL A 453 -2.86 -4.34 -5.97
N LYS A 454 -1.68 -3.80 -5.69
CA LYS A 454 -0.51 -4.00 -6.53
C LYS A 454 -0.14 -5.48 -6.60
N ALA A 455 0.02 -6.00 -7.82
CA ALA A 455 0.30 -7.42 -8.03
C ALA A 455 1.59 -7.88 -7.32
N ASP A 456 2.61 -7.03 -7.26
CA ASP A 456 3.88 -7.32 -6.58
C ASP A 456 3.80 -7.31 -5.03
N LYS A 457 2.62 -7.08 -4.47
CA LYS A 457 2.28 -7.28 -3.05
C LYS A 457 1.42 -8.52 -2.78
N ILE A 458 0.94 -9.20 -3.82
CA ILE A 458 0.04 -10.36 -3.66
C ILE A 458 0.85 -11.66 -3.62
N ILE A 459 0.67 -12.46 -2.57
CA ILE A 459 1.13 -13.84 -2.46
C ILE A 459 -0.07 -14.76 -2.72
N LEU A 460 0.04 -15.64 -3.72
CA LEU A 460 -1.02 -16.59 -4.08
C LEU A 460 -0.93 -17.86 -3.25
N ALA A 461 -1.87 -18.05 -2.33
CA ALA A 461 -1.90 -19.23 -1.47
C ALA A 461 -2.69 -20.38 -2.12
N LEU A 462 -2.09 -21.57 -2.16
CA LEU A 462 -2.60 -22.76 -2.82
C LEU A 462 -2.82 -23.90 -1.83
N PRO A 463 -3.84 -24.77 -2.05
CA PRO A 463 -4.09 -25.92 -1.19
C PRO A 463 -3.18 -27.10 -1.56
N PHE A 464 -2.64 -27.77 -0.54
CA PHE A 464 -2.00 -29.09 -0.70
C PHE A 464 -2.94 -30.22 -0.32
N TYR A 465 -4.24 -29.98 -0.48
CA TYR A 465 -5.32 -30.93 -0.20
C TYR A 465 -6.46 -30.79 -1.20
N THR A 466 -7.29 -31.79 -1.23
CA THR A 466 -8.57 -31.78 -1.91
C THR A 466 -9.68 -32.24 -0.97
N ARG A 467 -10.92 -32.21 -1.43
CA ARG A 467 -12.08 -32.75 -0.72
C ARG A 467 -12.62 -33.98 -1.41
N LYS A 468 -12.84 -35.02 -0.60
CA LYS A 468 -13.57 -36.24 -1.00
C LYS A 468 -15.03 -36.04 -0.71
N TRP A 469 -15.85 -36.09 -1.74
CA TRP A 469 -17.31 -35.94 -1.70
C TRP A 469 -17.98 -37.28 -1.88
N LYS A 470 -18.99 -37.59 -1.05
CA LYS A 470 -19.78 -38.79 -1.18
C LYS A 470 -21.25 -38.41 -1.41
N VAL A 471 -21.81 -38.84 -2.52
CA VAL A 471 -23.18 -38.53 -2.94
C VAL A 471 -23.99 -39.79 -3.16
N ASN A 472 -25.31 -39.71 -2.89
CA ASN A 472 -26.28 -40.79 -3.19
C ASN A 472 -26.63 -40.79 -4.69
N SER A 473 -27.50 -41.69 -5.09
CA SER A 473 -28.01 -41.83 -6.47
C SER A 473 -28.73 -40.58 -6.99
N ASN A 474 -29.21 -39.70 -6.13
CA ASN A 474 -29.84 -38.42 -6.49
C ASN A 474 -28.83 -37.29 -6.60
N GLY A 475 -27.54 -37.52 -6.34
CA GLY A 475 -26.48 -36.48 -6.33
C GLY A 475 -26.42 -35.65 -5.03
N GLU A 476 -27.17 -36.04 -3.99
CA GLU A 476 -27.17 -35.35 -2.69
C GLU A 476 -26.02 -35.86 -1.81
N LEU A 477 -25.43 -34.96 -1.02
CA LEU A 477 -24.37 -35.32 -0.08
C LEU A 477 -24.91 -36.28 1.00
N VAL A 478 -24.24 -37.39 1.22
CA VAL A 478 -24.56 -38.36 2.28
C VAL A 478 -23.80 -38.11 3.57
N GLU A 479 -22.70 -37.35 3.49
CA GLU A 479 -21.89 -36.96 4.63
C GLU A 479 -21.14 -35.63 4.32
N LYS A 480 -20.61 -34.99 5.35
CA LYS A 480 -19.72 -33.83 5.16
C LYS A 480 -18.47 -34.26 4.38
N PRO A 481 -17.97 -33.40 3.45
CA PRO A 481 -16.77 -33.74 2.69
C PRO A 481 -15.56 -33.85 3.61
N SER A 482 -14.74 -34.87 3.38
CA SER A 482 -13.48 -35.04 4.10
C SER A 482 -12.32 -34.43 3.35
N VAL A 483 -11.40 -33.80 4.11
CA VAL A 483 -10.12 -33.31 3.57
C VAL A 483 -9.21 -34.50 3.30
N VAL A 484 -8.60 -34.52 2.13
CA VAL A 484 -7.59 -35.51 1.72
C VAL A 484 -6.34 -34.77 1.28
N SER A 485 -5.24 -34.93 2.01
CA SER A 485 -3.96 -34.35 1.60
C SER A 485 -3.49 -34.92 0.27
N MET A 486 -2.72 -34.16 -0.51
CA MET A 486 -2.15 -34.64 -1.77
C MET A 486 -1.38 -35.97 -1.57
N LEU A 487 -0.65 -36.08 -0.46
CA LEU A 487 0.11 -37.27 -0.09
C LEU A 487 -0.77 -38.52 0.07
N ASN A 488 -2.03 -38.34 0.48
CA ASN A 488 -2.95 -39.40 0.82
C ASN A 488 -4.02 -39.67 -0.25
N ILE A 489 -3.96 -39.03 -1.42
CA ILE A 489 -4.89 -39.30 -2.52
C ILE A 489 -4.66 -40.70 -3.04
N LYS A 490 -5.71 -41.54 -2.96
CA LYS A 490 -5.71 -42.90 -3.48
C LYS A 490 -6.78 -43.02 -4.54
N ILE A 491 -6.36 -43.44 -5.73
CA ILE A 491 -7.27 -43.72 -6.86
C ILE A 491 -7.46 -45.22 -6.96
N PRO A 492 -8.68 -45.74 -6.83
CA PRO A 492 -8.93 -47.18 -6.94
C PRO A 492 -8.54 -47.72 -8.31
N ASN A 493 -8.12 -49.00 -8.35
CA ASN A 493 -7.76 -49.65 -9.60
C ASN A 493 -8.94 -49.60 -10.61
N GLY A 494 -8.62 -49.25 -11.84
CA GLY A 494 -9.60 -49.14 -12.94
C GLY A 494 -10.40 -47.83 -12.97
N VAL A 495 -10.14 -46.89 -12.06
CA VAL A 495 -10.72 -45.54 -12.11
C VAL A 495 -9.83 -44.64 -12.99
N GLU A 496 -10.41 -44.10 -14.05
CA GLU A 496 -9.72 -43.19 -14.96
C GLU A 496 -9.79 -41.74 -14.46
N LYS A 497 -8.66 -41.01 -14.58
CA LYS A 497 -8.61 -39.59 -14.37
C LYS A 497 -9.09 -38.86 -15.61
N GLN A 498 -10.04 -37.96 -15.47
CA GLN A 498 -10.56 -37.11 -16.53
C GLN A 498 -9.98 -35.69 -16.36
N TRP A 499 -9.26 -35.21 -17.36
CA TRP A 499 -8.75 -33.85 -17.33
C TRP A 499 -9.86 -32.83 -17.58
N ASN A 500 -9.90 -31.78 -16.77
CA ASN A 500 -10.81 -30.65 -16.95
C ASN A 500 -10.00 -29.39 -17.30
N GLU A 501 -10.16 -28.90 -18.52
CA GLU A 501 -9.39 -27.75 -19.04
C GLU A 501 -9.68 -26.45 -18.30
N ASP A 502 -10.91 -26.18 -17.90
CA ASP A 502 -11.28 -24.95 -17.22
C ASP A 502 -10.73 -24.90 -15.79
N LEU A 503 -10.73 -26.04 -15.13
CA LEU A 503 -10.26 -26.19 -13.76
C LEU A 503 -8.74 -26.45 -13.69
N GLN A 504 -8.13 -26.86 -14.81
CA GLN A 504 -6.73 -27.32 -14.87
C GLN A 504 -6.45 -28.39 -13.79
N GLN A 505 -7.39 -29.35 -13.66
CA GLN A 505 -7.35 -30.41 -12.67
C GLN A 505 -7.88 -31.73 -13.24
N TYR A 506 -7.39 -32.84 -12.70
CA TYR A 506 -8.01 -34.13 -12.93
C TYR A 506 -9.22 -34.32 -12.03
N TYR A 507 -10.28 -34.85 -12.60
CA TYR A 507 -11.48 -35.31 -11.90
C TYR A 507 -11.52 -36.83 -11.88
N ILE A 508 -11.97 -37.43 -10.75
CA ILE A 508 -12.28 -38.85 -10.62
C ILE A 508 -13.66 -39.04 -10.01
N GLU A 509 -14.31 -40.08 -10.44
CA GLU A 509 -15.58 -40.55 -9.89
C GLU A 509 -15.58 -42.06 -9.84
N TYR A 510 -16.05 -42.63 -8.71
CA TYR A 510 -16.15 -44.07 -8.56
C TYR A 510 -17.25 -44.49 -7.56
N ALA A 511 -17.76 -45.71 -7.71
CA ALA A 511 -18.76 -46.29 -6.80
C ALA A 511 -18.12 -46.66 -5.45
N ASP A 512 -18.79 -46.34 -4.36
CA ASP A 512 -18.47 -46.74 -2.99
C ASP A 512 -19.74 -47.31 -2.33
N GLY A 513 -19.96 -48.61 -2.52
CA GLY A 513 -21.19 -49.30 -2.16
C GLY A 513 -22.36 -48.82 -3.01
N LYS A 514 -23.39 -48.23 -2.38
CA LYS A 514 -24.57 -47.65 -3.06
C LYS A 514 -24.38 -46.18 -3.45
N ASP A 515 -23.31 -45.57 -2.98
CA ASP A 515 -23.01 -44.17 -3.14
C ASP A 515 -21.90 -43.97 -4.17
N THR A 516 -21.66 -42.71 -4.56
CA THR A 516 -20.62 -42.33 -5.50
C THR A 516 -19.65 -41.36 -4.82
N VAL A 517 -18.35 -41.62 -4.96
CA VAL A 517 -17.28 -40.71 -4.54
C VAL A 517 -16.87 -39.83 -5.72
N LYS A 518 -16.72 -38.51 -5.47
CA LYS A 518 -16.24 -37.51 -6.42
C LYS A 518 -15.07 -36.76 -5.81
N MET A 519 -14.01 -36.54 -6.62
CA MET A 519 -12.83 -35.75 -6.20
C MET A 519 -12.24 -34.99 -7.38
N TRP A 520 -11.83 -33.76 -7.15
CA TRP A 520 -10.99 -32.95 -8.03
C TRP A 520 -9.59 -32.98 -7.46
N ILE A 521 -8.64 -33.51 -8.22
CA ILE A 521 -7.31 -33.86 -7.72
C ILE A 521 -6.41 -32.62 -7.69
N GLU A 522 -5.84 -32.33 -6.52
CA GLU A 522 -4.69 -31.45 -6.44
C GLU A 522 -3.43 -32.31 -6.57
N ASP A 523 -2.60 -31.98 -7.56
CA ASP A 523 -1.34 -32.66 -7.84
C ASP A 523 -0.32 -31.70 -8.46
N GLY A 524 0.86 -32.21 -8.83
CA GLY A 524 1.90 -31.38 -9.44
C GLY A 524 1.46 -30.64 -10.69
N THR A 525 0.53 -31.20 -11.48
CA THR A 525 0.03 -30.56 -12.70
C THR A 525 -0.86 -29.35 -12.38
N SER A 526 -1.81 -29.53 -11.47
CA SER A 526 -2.71 -28.45 -11.05
C SER A 526 -1.97 -27.34 -10.31
N ILE A 527 -0.96 -27.68 -9.52
CA ILE A 527 -0.09 -26.69 -8.83
C ILE A 527 0.75 -25.92 -9.86
N THR A 528 1.35 -26.59 -10.85
CA THR A 528 2.10 -25.91 -11.92
C THR A 528 1.23 -24.84 -12.60
N SER A 529 0.01 -25.21 -13.01
CA SER A 529 -0.92 -24.28 -13.67
C SER A 529 -1.22 -23.06 -12.80
N LYS A 530 -1.48 -23.25 -11.50
CA LYS A 530 -1.80 -22.14 -10.59
C LYS A 530 -0.59 -21.27 -10.26
N VAL A 531 0.58 -21.87 -10.02
CA VAL A 531 1.83 -21.10 -9.75
C VAL A 531 2.24 -20.28 -10.97
N SER A 532 1.92 -20.70 -12.20
CA SER A 532 2.17 -19.91 -13.41
C SER A 532 1.48 -18.54 -13.39
N LEU A 533 0.42 -18.35 -12.58
CA LEU A 533 -0.22 -17.06 -12.37
C LEU A 533 0.72 -16.04 -11.72
N VAL A 534 1.72 -16.49 -10.96
CA VAL A 534 2.73 -15.60 -10.35
C VAL A 534 3.50 -14.85 -11.43
N SER A 535 3.97 -15.56 -12.45
CA SER A 535 4.66 -14.95 -13.61
C SER A 535 3.68 -14.16 -14.48
N LYS A 536 2.50 -14.70 -14.74
CA LYS A 536 1.49 -14.10 -15.61
C LYS A 536 1.04 -12.72 -15.15
N TYR A 537 0.90 -12.51 -13.84
CA TYR A 537 0.40 -11.27 -13.25
C TYR A 537 1.48 -10.46 -12.50
N GLY A 538 2.71 -10.95 -12.43
CA GLY A 538 3.80 -10.28 -11.70
C GLY A 538 3.64 -10.31 -10.18
N LEU A 539 3.03 -11.38 -9.63
CA LEU A 539 2.76 -11.47 -8.19
C LEU A 539 4.03 -11.50 -7.36
N ALA A 540 3.91 -11.19 -6.05
CA ALA A 540 5.02 -11.27 -5.08
C ALA A 540 5.55 -12.70 -4.92
N GLY A 541 4.68 -13.70 -5.01
CA GLY A 541 5.07 -15.09 -4.84
C GLY A 541 3.89 -16.03 -4.63
N THR A 542 4.16 -17.15 -3.98
CA THR A 542 3.14 -18.16 -3.65
C THR A 542 3.34 -18.70 -2.24
N SER A 543 2.27 -19.27 -1.67
CA SER A 543 2.33 -20.03 -0.43
C SER A 543 1.51 -21.30 -0.52
N GLY A 544 1.73 -22.25 0.41
CA GLY A 544 1.05 -23.53 0.42
C GLY A 544 0.39 -23.87 1.75
N TRP A 545 -0.91 -24.18 1.75
CA TRP A 545 -1.65 -24.71 2.89
C TRP A 545 -1.83 -26.21 2.74
N ARG A 546 -1.15 -27.05 3.50
CA ARG A 546 -0.10 -26.73 4.46
C ARG A 546 1.03 -27.76 4.36
N LYS A 547 2.15 -27.48 5.00
CA LYS A 547 3.31 -28.39 5.10
C LYS A 547 2.88 -29.77 5.60
N ASP A 548 3.52 -30.81 5.05
CA ASP A 548 3.27 -32.23 5.28
C ASP A 548 1.94 -32.76 4.67
N MET A 549 1.26 -31.95 3.85
CA MET A 549 0.15 -32.42 3.01
C MET A 549 0.55 -32.60 1.54
N GLU A 550 1.68 -32.04 1.14
CA GLU A 550 2.22 -32.08 -0.22
C GLU A 550 2.92 -33.40 -0.56
N THR A 551 2.99 -33.73 -1.85
CA THR A 551 3.88 -34.78 -2.36
C THR A 551 5.32 -34.29 -2.43
N SER A 552 6.29 -35.21 -2.38
CA SER A 552 7.73 -34.89 -2.23
C SER A 552 8.32 -34.00 -3.32
N ASN A 553 7.68 -33.92 -4.51
CA ASN A 553 8.16 -33.12 -5.64
C ASN A 553 7.54 -31.73 -5.75
N ILE A 554 6.61 -31.35 -4.87
CA ILE A 554 5.86 -30.10 -4.99
C ILE A 554 6.78 -28.86 -4.89
N TRP A 555 7.74 -28.88 -3.95
CA TRP A 555 8.63 -27.75 -3.77
C TRP A 555 9.56 -27.53 -4.95
N THR A 556 10.03 -28.60 -5.59
CA THR A 556 10.80 -28.51 -6.85
C THR A 556 9.95 -27.92 -7.98
N ILE A 557 8.67 -28.32 -8.09
CA ILE A 557 7.73 -27.77 -9.08
C ILE A 557 7.50 -26.27 -8.83
N ILE A 558 7.18 -25.89 -7.60
CA ILE A 558 6.93 -24.48 -7.25
C ILE A 558 8.19 -23.64 -7.53
N ASN A 559 9.35 -24.08 -7.06
CA ASN A 559 10.63 -23.40 -7.29
C ASN A 559 10.91 -23.19 -8.78
N THR A 560 10.71 -24.24 -9.59
CA THR A 560 10.90 -24.16 -11.06
C THR A 560 10.00 -23.11 -11.69
N GLU A 561 8.73 -23.04 -11.30
CA GLU A 561 7.79 -22.04 -11.83
C GLU A 561 8.11 -20.61 -11.35
N LEU A 562 8.52 -20.44 -10.09
CA LEU A 562 8.92 -19.13 -9.56
C LEU A 562 10.19 -18.58 -10.19
N GLN A 563 11.15 -19.45 -10.56
CA GLN A 563 12.35 -19.04 -11.30
C GLN A 563 12.02 -18.47 -12.68
N LYS A 564 10.97 -18.97 -13.36
CA LYS A 564 10.49 -18.39 -14.64
C LYS A 564 9.92 -16.98 -14.44
N ALA A 565 9.38 -16.68 -13.26
CA ALA A 565 8.81 -15.38 -12.93
C ALA A 565 9.87 -14.33 -12.53
N SER A 566 11.11 -14.75 -12.26
CA SER A 566 12.22 -13.89 -11.87
C SER A 566 13.12 -13.48 -13.03
N ASN A 567 12.96 -14.11 -14.18
CA ASN A 567 13.65 -13.82 -15.44
C ASN A 567 12.74 -13.00 -16.38
#